data_648ffabc912bf13fca4f0d445bb04fb7
#
_entry.id   648ffabc912bf13fca4f0d445bb04fb7
#
_cell.length_a   1.000
_cell.length_b   1.000
_cell.length_c   1.000
_cell.angle_alpha   90.00
_cell.angle_beta   90.00
_cell.angle_gamma   90.00
#
_symmetry.space_group_name_H-M   'P 1'
#
loop_
_entity.id
_entity.type
_entity.pdbx_description
1 polymer ?
#
loop_
_entity_poly.entity_id
_entity_poly.type
_entity_poly.pdbx_seq_one_letter_code
_entity_poly.pdbx_strand_id
1 'polypeptide(L)'
;MWRTIKKLGNYYMEIKYNYTTIFPVPIHQFDISGFDQIKNKLIDYAYDMQKRDSVGKTASNRGGWQSKSFIIGNEDDVLHSTLMNCLSGFPTIKKSFGLNGEAWININKTGNYNAKHHHPNSNLSGVLWIKIPENSGRIEFISPVDFQTDREIRSYTEEFRDENRIHHSYYFPPIEGRMLVFPSHLIHHVTQNKSDEDRLSVSFNITLNT
;
A
#
# COMPACT_ATOMS: atom_id res chain seq x y z
N MET A 1 -10.81 25.51 -8.45
CA MET A 1 -11.38 25.99 -9.74
C MET A 1 -12.68 26.73 -9.45
N TRP A 2 -12.80 28.01 -9.84
CA TRP A 2 -13.99 28.79 -9.60
C TRP A 2 -15.03 28.50 -10.70
N ARG A 3 -16.27 28.13 -10.32
CA ARG A 3 -17.38 27.99 -11.29
C ARG A 3 -18.44 29.05 -11.01
N THR A 4 -18.90 29.72 -12.04
CA THR A 4 -20.01 30.67 -11.99
C THR A 4 -21.33 29.93 -12.09
N ILE A 5 -22.19 30.07 -11.10
CA ILE A 5 -23.54 29.45 -11.09
C ILE A 5 -24.60 30.51 -11.37
N LYS A 6 -25.58 30.13 -12.15
CA LYS A 6 -26.53 30.97 -12.91
C LYS A 6 -27.58 31.74 -12.12
N LYS A 7 -28.20 32.68 -12.85
CA LYS A 7 -29.32 33.58 -12.70
C LYS A 7 -30.50 33.07 -11.82
N LEU A 8 -30.84 33.83 -10.80
CA LEU A 8 -32.04 33.66 -10.00
C LEU A 8 -33.02 34.81 -10.30
N GLY A 9 -34.11 34.55 -11.06
CA GLY A 9 -35.12 35.55 -11.40
C GLY A 9 -34.56 36.71 -12.20
N ASN A 10 -34.99 37.95 -11.90
CA ASN A 10 -34.59 39.18 -12.58
C ASN A 10 -33.27 39.78 -12.05
N TYR A 11 -32.57 39.14 -11.14
CA TYR A 11 -31.33 39.61 -10.58
C TYR A 11 -30.14 38.84 -11.16
N TYR A 12 -29.11 39.57 -11.58
CA TYR A 12 -27.83 38.98 -11.94
C TYR A 12 -26.97 38.81 -10.66
N MET A 13 -26.95 37.59 -10.13
CA MET A 13 -26.01 37.23 -9.08
C MET A 13 -24.94 36.34 -9.64
N GLU A 14 -23.68 36.73 -9.49
CA GLU A 14 -22.53 35.86 -9.76
C GLU A 14 -22.18 35.13 -8.46
N ILE A 15 -22.42 33.79 -8.44
CA ILE A 15 -22.00 32.95 -7.31
C ILE A 15 -20.70 32.26 -7.72
N LYS A 16 -19.62 32.58 -7.01
CA LYS A 16 -18.34 31.89 -7.18
C LYS A 16 -18.31 30.70 -6.23
N TYR A 17 -18.21 29.49 -6.79
CA TYR A 17 -18.09 28.26 -6.06
C TYR A 17 -16.64 27.78 -6.03
N ASN A 18 -16.17 27.38 -4.86
CA ASN A 18 -14.89 26.72 -4.66
C ASN A 18 -15.05 25.65 -3.58
N TYR A 19 -14.19 24.65 -3.60
CA TYR A 19 -14.10 23.64 -2.54
C TYR A 19 -12.63 23.39 -2.17
N THR A 20 -12.41 22.86 -0.97
CA THR A 20 -11.10 22.45 -0.49
C THR A 20 -11.22 21.07 0.13
N THR A 21 -10.40 20.14 -0.33
CA THR A 21 -10.25 18.82 0.29
C THR A 21 -9.27 18.94 1.46
N ILE A 22 -9.65 18.42 2.62
CA ILE A 22 -8.83 18.44 3.84
C ILE A 22 -8.57 17.01 4.34
N PHE A 23 -7.51 16.84 5.13
CA PHE A 23 -7.07 15.56 5.71
C PHE A 23 -6.72 14.48 4.67
N PRO A 24 -5.88 14.77 3.69
CA PRO A 24 -5.43 13.76 2.74
C PRO A 24 -4.60 12.69 3.44
N VAL A 25 -4.76 11.43 3.02
CA VAL A 25 -3.90 10.31 3.44
C VAL A 25 -2.87 10.05 2.34
N PRO A 26 -1.57 10.31 2.58
CA PRO A 26 -0.54 10.09 1.56
C PRO A 26 -0.24 8.59 1.41
N ILE A 27 -0.20 8.12 0.16
CA ILE A 27 0.35 6.82 -0.22
C ILE A 27 1.54 7.09 -1.13
N HIS A 28 2.73 6.70 -0.68
CA HIS A 28 3.97 6.88 -1.45
C HIS A 28 4.22 5.67 -2.34
N GLN A 29 4.67 5.92 -3.55
CA GLN A 29 4.95 4.89 -4.54
C GLN A 29 6.39 5.03 -5.04
N PHE A 30 7.10 3.92 -5.09
CA PHE A 30 8.44 3.81 -5.66
C PHE A 30 8.40 2.75 -6.74
N ASP A 31 8.87 3.07 -7.93
CA ASP A 31 9.05 2.12 -9.02
C ASP A 31 10.56 1.86 -9.20
N ILE A 32 10.98 0.61 -9.04
CA ILE A 32 12.38 0.21 -9.07
C ILE A 32 12.81 -0.04 -10.50
N SER A 33 13.62 0.86 -11.06
CA SER A 33 14.19 0.69 -12.39
C SER A 33 15.13 -0.52 -12.43
N GLY A 34 15.02 -1.34 -13.48
CA GLY A 34 15.85 -2.53 -13.63
C GLY A 34 15.49 -3.69 -12.70
N PHE A 35 14.29 -3.69 -12.15
CA PHE A 35 13.80 -4.73 -11.22
C PHE A 35 13.95 -6.15 -11.78
N ASP A 36 13.78 -6.35 -13.07
CA ASP A 36 13.93 -7.65 -13.74
C ASP A 36 15.32 -8.27 -13.52
N GLN A 37 16.36 -7.46 -13.31
CA GLN A 37 17.73 -7.95 -13.06
C GLN A 37 17.89 -8.59 -11.69
N ILE A 38 17.04 -8.23 -10.72
CA ILE A 38 17.10 -8.74 -9.33
C ILE A 38 15.91 -9.62 -8.98
N LYS A 39 14.84 -9.62 -9.76
CA LYS A 39 13.58 -10.33 -9.49
C LYS A 39 13.81 -11.81 -9.15
N ASN A 40 14.55 -12.54 -9.97
CA ASN A 40 14.79 -13.96 -9.75
C ASN A 40 15.55 -14.22 -8.45
N LYS A 41 16.54 -13.39 -8.10
CA LYS A 41 17.26 -13.49 -6.83
C LYS A 41 16.33 -13.28 -5.62
N LEU A 42 15.37 -12.36 -5.73
CA LEU A 42 14.37 -12.12 -4.69
C LEU A 42 13.37 -13.29 -4.58
N ILE A 43 12.99 -13.91 -5.69
CA ILE A 43 12.14 -15.11 -5.71
C ILE A 43 12.87 -16.28 -5.02
N ASP A 44 14.12 -16.53 -5.41
CA ASP A 44 14.93 -17.60 -4.82
C ASP A 44 15.11 -17.38 -3.31
N TYR A 45 15.43 -16.14 -2.89
CA TYR A 45 15.53 -15.76 -1.48
C TYR A 45 14.25 -16.08 -0.70
N ALA A 46 13.08 -15.75 -1.28
CA ALA A 46 11.79 -16.00 -0.64
C ALA A 46 11.52 -17.49 -0.43
N TYR A 47 11.77 -18.30 -1.45
CA TYR A 47 11.60 -19.76 -1.34
C TYR A 47 12.64 -20.43 -0.44
N ASP A 48 13.87 -19.95 -0.42
CA ASP A 48 14.90 -20.42 0.50
C ASP A 48 14.54 -20.13 1.97
N MET A 49 14.00 -18.96 2.26
CA MET A 49 13.48 -18.66 3.59
C MET A 49 12.33 -19.62 3.98
N GLN A 50 11.39 -19.85 3.07
CA GLN A 50 10.29 -20.79 3.31
C GLN A 50 10.81 -22.22 3.55
N LYS A 51 11.82 -22.64 2.80
CA LYS A 51 12.44 -23.97 2.96
C LYS A 51 13.11 -24.13 4.33
N ARG A 52 13.75 -23.08 4.84
CA ARG A 52 14.41 -23.06 6.17
C ARG A 52 13.42 -23.01 7.33
N ASP A 53 12.27 -22.37 7.16
CA ASP A 53 11.19 -22.28 8.15
C ASP A 53 9.83 -22.49 7.46
N SER A 54 9.49 -23.75 7.21
CA SER A 54 8.24 -24.10 6.51
C SER A 54 6.97 -23.76 7.27
N VAL A 55 7.04 -23.55 8.58
CA VAL A 55 5.90 -23.19 9.43
C VAL A 55 5.58 -21.70 9.30
N GLY A 56 6.59 -20.85 9.37
CA GLY A 56 6.43 -19.41 9.32
C GLY A 56 5.62 -18.83 10.47
N LYS A 57 4.93 -17.71 10.20
CA LYS A 57 4.09 -16.99 11.17
C LYS A 57 2.66 -16.80 10.63
N THR A 58 1.68 -16.91 11.52
CA THR A 58 0.28 -16.54 11.23
C THR A 58 -0.03 -15.17 11.84
N ALA A 59 -0.47 -14.24 11.01
CA ALA A 59 -0.90 -12.90 11.41
C ALA A 59 -2.18 -12.52 10.64
N SER A 60 -2.11 -11.62 9.68
CA SER A 60 -3.24 -11.31 8.79
C SER A 60 -3.43 -12.33 7.67
N ASN A 61 -2.41 -13.14 7.36
CA ASN A 61 -2.45 -14.17 6.31
C ASN A 61 -3.50 -15.24 6.62
N ARG A 62 -4.20 -15.66 5.56
CA ARG A 62 -5.16 -16.77 5.57
C ARG A 62 -4.73 -17.75 4.50
N GLY A 63 -4.19 -18.90 4.94
CA GLY A 63 -3.62 -19.96 4.11
C GLY A 63 -2.21 -19.70 3.58
N GLY A 64 -1.78 -18.45 3.43
CA GLY A 64 -0.45 -18.10 2.92
C GLY A 64 0.67 -18.31 3.93
N TRP A 65 1.89 -18.55 3.44
CA TRP A 65 3.09 -18.56 4.26
C TRP A 65 3.61 -17.13 4.45
N GLN A 66 3.98 -16.80 5.68
CA GLN A 66 4.63 -15.55 6.06
C GLN A 66 5.89 -15.87 6.85
N SER A 67 7.02 -15.28 6.50
CA SER A 67 8.25 -15.45 7.28
C SER A 67 8.14 -14.81 8.66
N LYS A 68 9.05 -15.16 9.58
CA LYS A 68 9.34 -14.32 10.73
C LYS A 68 9.85 -12.97 10.26
N SER A 69 9.66 -11.93 11.09
CA SER A 69 10.19 -10.59 10.79
C SER A 69 11.73 -10.60 10.91
N PHE A 70 12.37 -9.81 10.07
CA PHE A 70 13.81 -9.51 10.12
C PHE A 70 14.01 -8.00 10.06
N ILE A 71 15.13 -7.52 10.63
CA ILE A 71 15.47 -6.09 10.63
C ILE A 71 16.03 -5.71 9.27
N ILE A 72 15.51 -4.67 8.66
CA ILE A 72 15.98 -4.17 7.36
C ILE A 72 17.41 -3.63 7.51
N GLY A 73 18.31 -4.05 6.63
CA GLY A 73 19.71 -3.61 6.59
C GLY A 73 20.67 -4.41 7.47
N ASN A 74 20.21 -5.46 8.16
CA ASN A 74 21.09 -6.31 8.97
C ASN A 74 21.91 -7.33 8.16
N GLU A 75 21.52 -7.58 6.92
CA GLU A 75 22.20 -8.51 6.03
C GLU A 75 22.61 -7.77 4.74
N ASP A 76 23.76 -8.17 4.18
CA ASP A 76 24.26 -7.64 2.91
C ASP A 76 23.79 -8.52 1.75
N ASP A 77 22.51 -8.42 1.45
CA ASP A 77 21.88 -9.13 0.34
C ASP A 77 21.03 -8.20 -0.55
N VAL A 78 20.51 -8.77 -1.64
CA VAL A 78 19.75 -8.02 -2.63
C VAL A 78 18.44 -7.46 -2.05
N LEU A 79 17.80 -8.17 -1.12
CA LEU A 79 16.53 -7.73 -0.54
C LEU A 79 16.73 -6.55 0.40
N HIS A 80 17.66 -6.71 1.37
CA HIS A 80 17.99 -5.67 2.34
C HIS A 80 18.50 -4.40 1.63
N SER A 81 19.41 -4.53 0.66
CA SER A 81 19.92 -3.42 -0.13
C SER A 81 18.81 -2.72 -0.93
N THR A 82 17.88 -3.47 -1.52
CA THR A 82 16.74 -2.89 -2.26
C THR A 82 15.84 -2.06 -1.35
N LEU A 83 15.45 -2.60 -0.19
CA LEU A 83 14.61 -1.89 0.77
C LEU A 83 15.32 -0.65 1.32
N MET A 84 16.60 -0.78 1.71
CA MET A 84 17.40 0.35 2.22
C MET A 84 17.52 1.48 1.20
N ASN A 85 17.80 1.17 -0.07
CA ASN A 85 17.91 2.18 -1.13
C ASN A 85 16.59 2.94 -1.34
N CYS A 86 15.45 2.25 -1.34
CA CYS A 86 14.15 2.90 -1.44
C CYS A 86 13.86 3.78 -0.22
N LEU A 87 14.11 3.28 0.99
CA LEU A 87 13.78 3.98 2.23
C LEU A 87 14.72 5.13 2.54
N SER A 88 16.02 5.01 2.26
CA SER A 88 16.99 6.11 2.45
C SER A 88 16.72 7.31 1.53
N GLY A 89 16.10 7.07 0.38
CA GLY A 89 15.71 8.12 -0.58
C GLY A 89 14.33 8.74 -0.32
N PHE A 90 13.71 8.54 0.84
CA PHE A 90 12.35 9.00 1.12
C PHE A 90 12.23 10.53 1.09
N PRO A 91 11.68 11.15 0.03
CA PRO A 91 11.84 12.60 -0.20
C PRO A 91 10.96 13.46 0.71
N THR A 92 9.93 12.88 1.33
CA THR A 92 8.92 13.59 2.14
C THR A 92 9.15 13.49 3.64
N ILE A 93 10.11 12.65 4.08
CA ILE A 93 10.51 12.53 5.47
C ILE A 93 11.71 13.45 5.73
N LYS A 94 11.65 14.23 6.81
CA LYS A 94 12.77 15.10 7.20
C LYS A 94 13.99 14.24 7.53
N LYS A 95 15.17 14.65 7.06
CA LYS A 95 16.45 13.95 7.30
C LYS A 95 16.84 13.82 8.79
N SER A 96 16.22 14.61 9.67
CA SER A 96 16.41 14.52 11.11
C SER A 96 15.73 13.28 11.75
N PHE A 97 14.87 12.58 11.00
CA PHE A 97 14.27 11.34 11.48
C PHE A 97 15.07 10.14 11.00
N GLY A 98 15.46 9.28 11.93
CA GLY A 98 15.96 7.95 11.62
C GLY A 98 14.82 7.01 11.22
N LEU A 99 15.11 6.07 10.34
CA LEU A 99 14.16 5.05 9.88
C LEU A 99 14.63 3.67 10.35
N ASN A 100 13.89 3.06 11.26
CA ASN A 100 14.09 1.66 11.65
C ASN A 100 12.98 0.82 11.04
N GLY A 101 13.36 -0.23 10.32
CA GLY A 101 12.41 -1.07 9.61
C GLY A 101 12.53 -2.54 9.96
N GLU A 102 11.39 -3.22 10.07
CA GLU A 102 11.30 -4.67 10.04
C GLU A 102 10.50 -5.11 8.82
N ALA A 103 10.88 -6.22 8.22
CA ALA A 103 10.22 -6.77 7.05
C ALA A 103 9.92 -8.26 7.21
N TRP A 104 9.00 -8.76 6.39
CA TRP A 104 8.68 -10.19 6.27
C TRP A 104 8.23 -10.50 4.83
N ILE A 105 8.48 -11.72 4.42
CA ILE A 105 8.09 -12.22 3.11
C ILE A 105 6.72 -12.89 3.20
N ASN A 106 5.91 -12.71 2.17
CA ASN A 106 4.64 -13.40 1.99
C ASN A 106 4.67 -14.23 0.70
N ILE A 107 4.29 -15.50 0.81
CA ILE A 107 4.03 -16.40 -0.32
C ILE A 107 2.57 -16.83 -0.24
N ASN A 108 1.77 -16.37 -1.18
CA ASN A 108 0.34 -16.61 -1.24
C ASN A 108 0.00 -17.49 -2.44
N LYS A 109 -0.35 -18.75 -2.17
CA LYS A 109 -0.87 -19.72 -3.17
C LYS A 109 -2.29 -19.39 -3.58
N THR A 110 -2.82 -20.11 -4.54
CA THR A 110 -4.23 -20.05 -4.94
C THR A 110 -5.13 -20.12 -3.71
N GLY A 111 -6.11 -19.23 -3.63
CA GLY A 111 -7.06 -19.14 -2.53
C GLY A 111 -6.58 -18.33 -1.32
N ASN A 112 -5.29 -18.03 -1.20
CA ASN A 112 -4.75 -17.32 -0.05
C ASN A 112 -4.98 -15.80 -0.14
N TYR A 113 -5.13 -15.16 1.03
CA TYR A 113 -5.37 -13.72 1.14
C TYR A 113 -4.86 -13.17 2.47
N ASN A 114 -4.89 -11.84 2.65
CA ASN A 114 -4.65 -11.21 3.93
C ASN A 114 -5.94 -10.52 4.41
N ALA A 115 -6.38 -10.86 5.63
CA ALA A 115 -7.57 -10.27 6.25
C ALA A 115 -7.38 -8.78 6.54
N LYS A 116 -8.49 -8.05 6.74
CA LYS A 116 -8.46 -6.63 7.13
C LYS A 116 -7.66 -6.45 8.42
N HIS A 117 -6.71 -5.51 8.41
CA HIS A 117 -5.85 -5.21 9.55
C HIS A 117 -5.18 -3.83 9.38
N HIS A 118 -4.47 -3.39 10.41
CA HIS A 118 -3.57 -2.25 10.44
C HIS A 118 -2.37 -2.57 11.33
N HIS A 119 -1.37 -1.70 11.41
CA HIS A 119 -0.14 -1.94 12.16
C HIS A 119 0.04 -0.88 13.26
N PRO A 120 -0.52 -1.10 14.47
CA PRO A 120 -0.63 -0.07 15.52
C PRO A 120 0.72 0.37 16.12
N ASN A 121 1.76 -0.45 16.02
CA ASN A 121 3.07 -0.20 16.65
C ASN A 121 4.10 0.41 15.69
N SER A 122 3.68 0.94 14.55
CA SER A 122 4.56 1.49 13.52
C SER A 122 4.02 2.82 13.02
N ASN A 123 4.87 3.63 12.43
CA ASN A 123 4.46 4.91 11.83
C ASN A 123 4.05 4.73 10.37
N LEU A 124 4.85 3.98 9.61
CA LEU A 124 4.57 3.65 8.22
C LEU A 124 4.64 2.15 8.02
N SER A 125 3.87 1.66 7.06
CA SER A 125 3.90 0.28 6.59
C SER A 125 4.03 0.28 5.08
N GLY A 126 4.46 -0.85 4.51
CA GLY A 126 4.57 -0.92 3.06
C GLY A 126 4.59 -2.33 2.53
N VAL A 127 4.58 -2.40 1.20
CA VAL A 127 4.68 -3.64 0.44
C VAL A 127 5.53 -3.42 -0.80
N LEU A 128 6.46 -4.34 -1.06
CA LEU A 128 7.17 -4.48 -2.34
C LEU A 128 6.65 -5.73 -3.03
N TRP A 129 6.19 -5.60 -4.26
CA TRP A 129 5.73 -6.72 -5.08
C TRP A 129 6.87 -7.36 -5.85
N ILE A 130 7.08 -8.67 -5.65
CA ILE A 130 8.17 -9.43 -6.27
C ILE A 130 7.67 -10.24 -7.47
N LYS A 131 6.65 -11.09 -7.27
CA LYS A 131 6.04 -11.90 -8.31
C LYS A 131 4.53 -11.75 -8.24
N ILE A 132 3.93 -11.26 -9.32
CA ILE A 132 2.50 -10.92 -9.40
C ILE A 132 1.88 -11.59 -10.63
N PRO A 133 1.45 -12.84 -10.51
CA PRO A 133 0.71 -13.49 -11.57
C PRO A 133 -0.61 -12.76 -11.87
N GLU A 134 -1.12 -12.94 -13.06
CA GLU A 134 -2.43 -12.43 -13.42
C GLU A 134 -3.51 -12.97 -12.46
N ASN A 135 -4.48 -12.15 -12.08
CA ASN A 135 -5.55 -12.49 -11.12
C ASN A 135 -5.06 -12.87 -9.70
N SER A 136 -3.82 -12.54 -9.33
CA SER A 136 -3.27 -12.88 -8.01
C SER A 136 -3.75 -11.99 -6.86
N GLY A 137 -4.73 -11.11 -7.10
CA GLY A 137 -5.31 -10.21 -6.09
C GLY A 137 -4.54 -8.90 -5.96
N ARG A 138 -5.07 -8.00 -5.12
CA ARG A 138 -4.56 -6.62 -4.96
C ARG A 138 -4.70 -6.14 -3.52
N ILE A 139 -3.95 -5.12 -3.15
CA ILE A 139 -4.16 -4.41 -1.88
C ILE A 139 -5.33 -3.43 -2.02
N GLU A 140 -6.21 -3.44 -1.02
CA GLU A 140 -7.32 -2.50 -0.89
C GLU A 140 -7.26 -1.80 0.47
N PHE A 141 -7.34 -0.48 0.45
CA PHE A 141 -7.39 0.39 1.61
C PHE A 141 -8.83 0.79 1.88
N ILE A 142 -9.21 0.76 3.15
CA ILE A 142 -10.51 1.24 3.60
C ILE A 142 -10.38 2.72 3.93
N SER A 143 -11.32 3.53 3.48
CA SER A 143 -11.34 4.96 3.79
C SER A 143 -11.31 5.19 5.31
N PRO A 144 -10.40 6.02 5.83
CA PRO A 144 -10.39 6.42 7.24
C PRO A 144 -11.46 7.47 7.53
N VAL A 145 -12.10 8.01 6.52
CA VAL A 145 -13.22 8.94 6.65
C VAL A 145 -14.48 8.12 6.84
N ASP A 146 -15.12 8.30 8.00
CA ASP A 146 -16.40 7.66 8.27
C ASP A 146 -17.52 8.48 7.59
N PHE A 147 -17.88 8.03 6.40
CA PHE A 147 -19.04 8.59 5.70
C PHE A 147 -20.30 8.05 6.34
N GLN A 148 -21.07 8.92 6.93
CA GLN A 148 -22.29 8.57 7.68
C GLN A 148 -23.29 7.76 6.86
N THR A 149 -23.32 7.94 5.53
CA THR A 149 -24.15 7.13 4.64
C THR A 149 -23.52 6.96 3.26
N ASP A 150 -23.71 5.79 2.69
CA ASP A 150 -23.47 5.49 1.27
C ASP A 150 -24.14 6.54 0.34
N ARG A 151 -25.23 7.15 0.82
CA ARG A 151 -25.98 8.20 0.13
C ARG A 151 -25.15 9.47 -0.08
N GLU A 152 -24.32 9.85 0.89
CA GLU A 152 -23.45 11.04 0.77
C GLU A 152 -22.45 10.86 -0.39
N ILE A 153 -21.74 9.74 -0.43
CA ILE A 153 -20.78 9.46 -1.51
C ILE A 153 -21.47 9.44 -2.87
N ARG A 154 -22.64 8.80 -2.94
CA ARG A 154 -23.42 8.69 -4.20
C ARG A 154 -24.02 10.02 -4.64
N SER A 155 -24.15 11.00 -3.78
CA SER A 155 -24.65 12.32 -4.13
C SER A 155 -23.68 13.17 -4.95
N TYR A 156 -22.37 12.86 -4.86
CA TYR A 156 -21.34 13.50 -5.67
C TYR A 156 -21.28 12.90 -7.07
N THR A 157 -20.89 13.71 -8.06
CA THR A 157 -20.60 13.20 -9.40
C THR A 157 -19.40 12.25 -9.38
N GLU A 158 -19.33 11.32 -10.31
CA GLU A 158 -18.21 10.37 -10.42
C GLU A 158 -16.89 11.12 -10.61
N GLU A 159 -16.85 12.11 -11.53
CA GLU A 159 -15.69 12.96 -11.75
C GLU A 159 -15.18 13.61 -10.45
N PHE A 160 -16.10 14.20 -9.65
CA PHE A 160 -15.74 14.81 -8.38
C PHE A 160 -15.19 13.81 -7.38
N ARG A 161 -15.79 12.61 -7.29
CA ARG A 161 -15.31 11.54 -6.41
C ARG A 161 -13.91 11.06 -6.80
N ASP A 162 -13.68 10.86 -8.10
CA ASP A 162 -12.40 10.36 -8.61
C ASP A 162 -11.27 11.37 -8.45
N GLU A 163 -11.53 12.65 -8.76
CA GLU A 163 -10.57 13.74 -8.56
C GLU A 163 -10.15 13.89 -7.09
N ASN A 164 -11.10 13.72 -6.17
CA ASN A 164 -10.90 13.95 -4.73
C ASN A 164 -10.70 12.67 -3.91
N ARG A 165 -10.68 11.49 -4.55
CA ARG A 165 -10.52 10.18 -3.90
C ARG A 165 -11.59 9.91 -2.83
N ILE A 166 -12.84 10.33 -3.10
CA ILE A 166 -13.99 10.14 -2.20
C ILE A 166 -14.62 8.77 -2.47
N HIS A 167 -14.08 7.73 -1.85
CA HIS A 167 -14.51 6.34 -2.00
C HIS A 167 -14.52 5.64 -0.63
N HIS A 168 -15.33 4.61 -0.47
CA HIS A 168 -15.31 3.73 0.71
C HIS A 168 -14.01 2.91 0.80
N SER A 169 -13.47 2.56 -0.34
CA SER A 169 -12.17 1.88 -0.44
C SER A 169 -11.44 2.33 -1.70
N TYR A 170 -10.12 2.21 -1.66
CA TYR A 170 -9.26 2.49 -2.81
C TYR A 170 -8.25 1.37 -2.97
N TYR A 171 -7.97 0.96 -4.19
CA TYR A 171 -7.00 -0.09 -4.46
C TYR A 171 -5.88 0.39 -5.37
N PHE A 172 -4.73 -0.26 -5.24
CA PHE A 172 -3.62 -0.11 -6.18
C PHE A 172 -3.43 -1.42 -6.94
N PRO A 173 -3.31 -1.37 -8.28
CA PRO A 173 -2.93 -2.54 -9.04
C PRO A 173 -1.52 -2.98 -8.61
N PRO A 174 -1.31 -4.25 -8.30
CA PRO A 174 0.01 -4.76 -8.00
C PRO A 174 0.86 -4.77 -9.27
N ILE A 175 2.07 -4.23 -9.16
CA ILE A 175 3.05 -4.19 -10.25
C ILE A 175 4.38 -4.67 -9.69
N GLU A 176 5.03 -5.61 -10.37
CA GLU A 176 6.33 -6.12 -9.96
C GLU A 176 7.39 -5.01 -9.95
N GLY A 177 8.20 -4.97 -8.90
CA GLY A 177 9.17 -3.91 -8.67
C GLY A 177 8.59 -2.58 -8.18
N ARG A 178 7.28 -2.52 -7.94
CA ARG A 178 6.65 -1.36 -7.28
C ARG A 178 6.59 -1.58 -5.78
N MET A 179 6.92 -0.54 -5.03
CA MET A 179 6.77 -0.48 -3.58
C MET A 179 5.77 0.61 -3.22
N LEU A 180 4.82 0.28 -2.34
CA LEU A 180 3.96 1.27 -1.68
C LEU A 180 4.38 1.46 -0.24
N VAL A 181 4.30 2.71 0.24
CA VAL A 181 4.46 3.06 1.65
C VAL A 181 3.30 3.94 2.08
N PHE A 182 2.69 3.61 3.20
CA PHE A 182 1.47 4.24 3.69
C PHE A 182 1.45 4.33 5.23
N PRO A 183 0.65 5.23 5.80
CA PRO A 183 0.47 5.32 7.25
C PRO A 183 0.00 3.99 7.85
N SER A 184 0.67 3.51 8.89
CA SER A 184 0.43 2.19 9.49
C SER A 184 -0.97 2.02 10.08
N HIS A 185 -1.64 3.11 10.47
CA HIS A 185 -3.00 3.09 10.99
C HIS A 185 -4.07 2.84 9.90
N LEU A 186 -3.71 2.97 8.62
CA LEU A 186 -4.66 2.80 7.52
C LEU A 186 -5.08 1.34 7.39
N ILE A 187 -6.37 1.09 7.59
CA ILE A 187 -6.94 -0.27 7.48
C ILE A 187 -6.85 -0.73 6.04
N HIS A 188 -6.30 -1.92 5.85
CA HIS A 188 -6.15 -2.52 4.53
C HIS A 188 -6.29 -4.04 4.57
N HIS A 189 -6.45 -4.63 3.41
CA HIS A 189 -6.44 -6.07 3.21
C HIS A 189 -5.85 -6.40 1.83
N VAL A 190 -5.52 -7.65 1.61
CA VAL A 190 -5.10 -8.12 0.28
C VAL A 190 -6.08 -9.17 -0.19
N THR A 191 -6.67 -8.95 -1.37
CA THR A 191 -7.68 -9.85 -1.92
C THR A 191 -7.09 -11.20 -2.29
N GLN A 192 -7.96 -12.18 -2.47
CA GLN A 192 -7.60 -13.56 -2.72
C GLN A 192 -6.77 -13.70 -4.00
N ASN A 193 -5.70 -14.50 -3.93
CA ASN A 193 -5.00 -14.97 -5.12
C ASN A 193 -5.90 -15.99 -5.85
N LYS A 194 -6.32 -15.67 -7.04
CA LYS A 194 -7.13 -16.51 -7.92
C LYS A 194 -6.31 -17.14 -9.06
N SER A 195 -5.01 -16.85 -9.11
CA SER A 195 -4.07 -17.50 -10.01
C SER A 195 -3.74 -18.92 -9.54
N ASP A 196 -3.30 -19.77 -10.42
CA ASP A 196 -2.69 -21.05 -10.13
C ASP A 196 -1.20 -20.98 -9.74
N GLU A 197 -0.63 -19.76 -9.82
CA GLU A 197 0.74 -19.47 -9.41
C GLU A 197 0.81 -18.73 -8.07
N ASP A 198 1.97 -18.87 -7.40
CA ASP A 198 2.26 -18.15 -6.16
C ASP A 198 2.44 -16.66 -6.41
N ARG A 199 1.78 -15.81 -5.60
CA ARG A 199 2.08 -14.38 -5.47
C ARG A 199 3.10 -14.18 -4.35
N LEU A 200 4.20 -13.45 -4.66
CA LEU A 200 5.27 -13.13 -3.73
C LEU A 200 5.35 -11.63 -3.47
N SER A 201 5.42 -11.26 -2.20
CA SER A 201 5.65 -9.86 -1.78
C SER A 201 6.46 -9.79 -0.50
N VAL A 202 7.13 -8.67 -0.29
CA VAL A 202 7.73 -8.29 1.00
C VAL A 202 6.87 -7.21 1.61
N SER A 203 6.38 -7.43 2.82
CA SER A 203 5.76 -6.39 3.63
C SER A 203 6.73 -5.90 4.69
N PHE A 204 6.58 -4.66 5.10
CA PHE A 204 7.46 -4.06 6.10
C PHE A 204 6.75 -2.99 6.92
N ASN A 205 7.31 -2.73 8.09
CA ASN A 205 6.94 -1.66 8.99
C ASN A 205 8.13 -0.75 9.23
N ILE A 206 7.87 0.54 9.40
CA ILE A 206 8.89 1.55 9.69
C ILE A 206 8.48 2.32 10.95
N THR A 207 9.43 2.45 11.87
CA THR A 207 9.36 3.34 13.02
C THR A 207 10.25 4.55 12.75
N LEU A 208 9.72 5.75 13.01
CA LEU A 208 10.42 7.02 12.89
C LEU A 208 11.00 7.39 14.25
N ASN A 209 12.30 7.62 14.31
CA ASN A 209 13.00 8.03 15.53
C ASN A 209 13.54 9.44 15.36
N THR A 210 13.48 10.24 16.43
CA THR A 210 14.09 11.59 16.52
C THR A 210 15.48 11.52 17.11
#